data_a2de5b8aab32f0a1310cdff722a75cfc
#
_entry.id   a2de5b8aab32f0a1310cdff722a75cfc
#
_cell.length_a   1.000
_cell.length_b   1.000
_cell.length_c   1.000
_cell.angle_alpha   90.00
_cell.angle_beta   90.00
_cell.angle_gamma   90.00
#
_symmetry.space_group_name_H-M   'P 1'
#
loop_
_entity.id
_entity.type
_entity.pdbx_description
1 polymer ?
#
loop_
_entity_poly.entity_id
_entity_poly.type
_entity_poly.pdbx_seq_one_letter_code
_entity_poly.pdbx_strand_id
1 'polypeptide(L)'
;MSKAKFSRKLLAAAIVAGMAGSAGAALAQDMAAKWTQLHEAVRVAEICRGVSHDRETWRALGTKIDAAVGHEIGGGERLTLIETAKTDARVLVEKKGCDSEDAAALLKDYDALVAG
;
A
#
# COMPACT_ATOMS: atom_id res chain seq x y z
N MET A 1 11.16 29.73 2.21
CA MET A 1 10.34 28.59 1.80
C MET A 1 11.05 27.65 0.88
N SER A 2 11.62 28.14 -0.21
CA SER A 2 12.39 27.31 -1.15
C SER A 2 13.56 26.63 -0.51
N LYS A 3 14.24 27.30 0.42
CA LYS A 3 15.40 26.75 1.12
C LYS A 3 15.06 25.49 1.91
N ALA A 4 13.93 25.46 2.55
CA ALA A 4 13.50 24.28 3.32
C ALA A 4 13.25 23.08 2.41
N LYS A 5 12.69 23.32 1.24
CA LYS A 5 12.47 22.26 0.25
C LYS A 5 13.78 21.69 -0.29
N PHE A 6 14.76 22.53 -0.55
CA PHE A 6 16.06 22.08 -0.98
C PHE A 6 16.74 21.21 0.06
N SER A 7 16.68 21.61 1.31
CA SER A 7 17.27 20.83 2.40
C SER A 7 16.66 19.44 2.49
N ARG A 8 15.36 19.33 2.32
CA ARG A 8 14.68 18.03 2.35
C ARG A 8 15.11 17.14 1.20
N LYS A 9 15.26 17.70 0.02
CA LYS A 9 15.69 16.94 -1.14
C LYS A 9 17.12 16.41 -0.97
N LEU A 10 17.99 17.22 -0.41
CA LEU A 10 19.35 16.80 -0.13
C LEU A 10 19.39 15.68 0.88
N LEU A 11 18.58 15.76 1.92
CA LEU A 11 18.49 14.70 2.93
C LEU A 11 17.99 13.40 2.31
N ALA A 12 16.98 13.48 1.47
CA ALA A 12 16.45 12.31 0.78
C ALA A 12 17.51 11.65 -0.11
N ALA A 13 18.29 12.44 -0.82
CA ALA A 13 19.36 11.93 -1.65
C ALA A 13 20.41 11.21 -0.83
N ALA A 14 20.76 11.76 0.34
CA ALA A 14 21.72 11.13 1.24
C ALA A 14 21.24 9.78 1.74
N ILE A 15 19.95 9.68 2.06
CA ILE A 15 19.35 8.43 2.51
C ILE A 15 19.44 7.37 1.41
N VAL A 16 19.10 7.75 0.19
CA VAL A 16 19.17 6.84 -0.96
C VAL A 16 20.58 6.32 -1.16
N ALA A 17 21.56 7.21 -1.07
CA ALA A 17 22.96 6.84 -1.21
C ALA A 17 23.39 5.84 -0.14
N GLY A 18 22.92 6.03 1.09
CA GLY A 18 23.26 5.15 2.19
C GLY A 18 22.70 3.73 2.05
N MET A 19 21.66 3.55 1.25
CA MET A 19 21.03 2.26 1.04
C MET A 19 21.52 1.52 -0.19
N ALA A 20 22.44 2.09 -0.92
CA ALA A 20 22.90 1.51 -2.18
C ALA A 20 23.50 0.10 -2.03
N GLY A 21 24.04 -0.22 -0.86
CA GLY A 21 24.61 -1.53 -0.60
C GLY A 21 23.63 -2.63 -0.21
N SER A 22 22.33 -2.31 -0.12
CA SER A 22 21.32 -3.24 0.39
C SER A 22 20.22 -3.51 -0.61
N ALA A 23 20.60 -3.85 -1.85
CA ALA A 23 19.66 -4.03 -2.94
C ALA A 23 18.57 -5.08 -2.63
N GLY A 24 18.94 -6.21 -2.02
CA GLY A 24 17.99 -7.26 -1.67
C GLY A 24 16.99 -6.82 -0.62
N ALA A 25 17.46 -6.11 0.42
CA ALA A 25 16.59 -5.60 1.47
C ALA A 25 15.64 -4.52 0.93
N ALA A 26 16.12 -3.63 0.06
CA ALA A 26 15.30 -2.61 -0.54
C ALA A 26 14.18 -3.22 -1.39
N LEU A 27 14.50 -4.27 -2.17
CA LEU A 27 13.51 -4.96 -2.99
C LEU A 27 12.44 -5.61 -2.12
N ALA A 28 12.84 -6.27 -1.03
CA ALA A 28 11.88 -6.88 -0.11
C ALA A 28 10.96 -5.84 0.53
N GLN A 29 11.50 -4.67 0.89
CA GLN A 29 10.71 -3.58 1.44
C GLN A 29 9.73 -3.03 0.41
N ASP A 30 10.15 -2.89 -0.84
CA ASP A 30 9.27 -2.42 -1.92
C ASP A 30 8.11 -3.39 -2.15
N MET A 31 8.40 -4.68 -2.12
CA MET A 31 7.36 -5.71 -2.27
C MET A 31 6.37 -5.67 -1.11
N ALA A 32 6.87 -5.56 0.12
CA ALA A 32 6.01 -5.47 1.30
C ALA A 32 5.16 -4.19 1.26
N ALA A 33 5.73 -3.07 0.84
CA ALA A 33 5.01 -1.81 0.71
C ALA A 33 3.90 -1.91 -0.33
N LYS A 34 4.21 -2.50 -1.48
CA LYS A 34 3.22 -2.68 -2.55
C LYS A 34 2.10 -3.63 -2.11
N TRP A 35 2.45 -4.71 -1.47
CA TRP A 35 1.49 -5.66 -0.93
C TRP A 35 0.54 -4.98 0.05
N THR A 36 1.10 -4.19 0.97
CA THR A 36 0.32 -3.45 1.95
C THR A 36 -0.59 -2.43 1.26
N GLN A 37 -0.08 -1.71 0.26
CA GLN A 37 -0.85 -0.73 -0.49
C GLN A 37 -2.05 -1.36 -1.20
N LEU A 38 -1.88 -2.55 -1.78
CA LEU A 38 -2.98 -3.24 -2.44
C LEU A 38 -4.05 -3.69 -1.44
N HIS A 39 -3.63 -4.15 -0.25
CA HIS A 39 -4.58 -4.45 0.82
C HIS A 39 -5.27 -3.18 1.32
N GLU A 40 -4.56 -2.08 1.42
CA GLU A 40 -5.13 -0.79 1.77
C GLU A 40 -6.19 -0.37 0.74
N ALA A 41 -5.93 -0.59 -0.54
CA ALA A 41 -6.89 -0.30 -1.60
C ALA A 41 -8.20 -1.04 -1.40
N VAL A 42 -8.14 -2.31 -1.03
CA VAL A 42 -9.34 -3.10 -0.74
C VAL A 42 -10.11 -2.51 0.44
N ARG A 43 -9.41 -2.09 1.49
CA ARG A 43 -10.06 -1.49 2.66
C ARG A 43 -10.69 -0.12 2.33
N VAL A 44 -10.01 0.69 1.54
CA VAL A 44 -10.57 1.98 1.10
C VAL A 44 -11.86 1.74 0.30
N ALA A 45 -11.88 0.73 -0.55
CA ALA A 45 -13.10 0.38 -1.31
C ALA A 45 -14.24 0.00 -0.35
N GLU A 46 -13.95 -0.75 0.70
CA GLU A 46 -14.97 -1.08 1.70
C GLU A 46 -15.54 0.15 2.37
N ILE A 47 -14.66 1.08 2.76
CA ILE A 47 -15.07 2.30 3.45
C ILE A 47 -15.80 3.25 2.51
N CYS A 48 -15.21 3.53 1.35
CA CYS A 48 -15.68 4.60 0.46
C CYS A 48 -16.82 4.19 -0.44
N ARG A 49 -16.88 2.92 -0.83
CA ARG A 49 -17.93 2.40 -1.72
C ARG A 49 -18.95 1.53 -1.00
N GLY A 50 -18.71 1.23 0.26
CA GLY A 50 -19.59 0.38 1.04
C GLY A 50 -19.67 -1.06 0.54
N VAL A 51 -18.64 -1.53 -0.18
CA VAL A 51 -18.62 -2.91 -0.63
C VAL A 51 -18.22 -3.83 0.51
N SER A 52 -18.76 -5.04 0.49
CA SER A 52 -18.42 -6.08 1.46
C SER A 52 -17.75 -7.23 0.73
N HIS A 53 -16.80 -7.85 1.39
CA HIS A 53 -16.11 -9.01 0.84
C HIS A 53 -16.31 -10.19 1.78
N ASP A 54 -16.86 -11.28 1.28
CA ASP A 54 -16.97 -12.50 2.04
C ASP A 54 -15.60 -13.20 2.08
N ARG A 55 -15.53 -14.29 2.82
CA ARG A 55 -14.27 -15.02 3.01
C ARG A 55 -13.68 -15.49 1.68
N GLU A 56 -14.53 -15.98 0.79
CA GLU A 56 -14.09 -16.48 -0.50
C GLU A 56 -13.53 -15.36 -1.38
N THR A 57 -14.22 -14.23 -1.41
CA THR A 57 -13.77 -13.04 -2.14
C THR A 57 -12.45 -12.51 -1.58
N TRP A 58 -12.34 -12.45 -0.25
CA TRP A 58 -11.09 -12.05 0.40
C TRP A 58 -9.94 -12.96 0.02
N ARG A 59 -10.18 -14.26 -0.03
CA ARG A 59 -9.16 -15.22 -0.43
C ARG A 59 -8.73 -15.01 -1.89
N ALA A 60 -9.70 -14.79 -2.76
CA ALA A 60 -9.43 -14.53 -4.17
C ALA A 60 -8.62 -13.25 -4.37
N LEU A 61 -9.01 -12.18 -3.66
CA LEU A 61 -8.27 -10.92 -3.71
C LEU A 61 -6.85 -11.07 -3.19
N GLY A 62 -6.67 -11.81 -2.10
CA GLY A 62 -5.35 -12.10 -1.56
C GLY A 62 -4.46 -12.81 -2.56
N THR A 63 -5.00 -13.78 -3.29
CA THR A 63 -4.27 -14.48 -4.33
C THR A 63 -3.86 -13.53 -5.46
N LYS A 64 -4.75 -12.64 -5.86
CA LYS A 64 -4.45 -11.64 -6.89
C LYS A 64 -3.37 -10.66 -6.43
N ILE A 65 -3.42 -10.26 -5.17
CA ILE A 65 -2.42 -9.36 -4.60
C ILE A 65 -1.05 -10.03 -4.59
N ASP A 66 -0.97 -11.28 -4.13
CA ASP A 66 0.28 -12.02 -4.12
C ASP A 66 0.84 -12.15 -5.55
N ALA A 67 -0.01 -12.43 -6.51
CA ALA A 67 0.40 -12.53 -7.91
C ALA A 67 0.90 -11.19 -8.47
N ALA A 68 0.22 -10.09 -8.12
CA ALA A 68 0.59 -8.75 -8.58
C ALA A 68 1.94 -8.30 -8.01
N VAL A 69 2.22 -8.68 -6.78
CA VAL A 69 3.51 -8.37 -6.15
C VAL A 69 4.61 -9.31 -6.62
N GLY A 70 4.24 -10.53 -7.05
CA GLY A 70 5.19 -11.54 -7.48
C GLY A 70 5.97 -12.17 -6.35
N HIS A 71 5.44 -12.07 -5.13
CA HIS A 71 6.12 -12.55 -3.94
C HIS A 71 5.10 -12.88 -2.86
N GLU A 72 5.34 -13.97 -2.16
CA GLU A 72 4.50 -14.38 -1.05
C GLU A 72 5.07 -13.82 0.25
N ILE A 73 4.23 -13.15 1.02
CA ILE A 73 4.62 -12.56 2.30
C ILE A 73 4.45 -13.62 3.39
N GLY A 74 5.42 -13.73 4.28
CA GLY A 74 5.39 -14.69 5.38
C GLY A 74 4.24 -14.44 6.35
N GLY A 75 3.78 -15.51 7.02
CA GLY A 75 2.56 -15.48 7.83
C GLY A 75 2.54 -14.42 8.92
N GLY A 76 3.60 -14.31 9.71
CA GLY A 76 3.66 -13.32 10.79
C GLY A 76 3.72 -11.91 10.26
N GLU A 77 4.53 -11.67 9.25
CA GLU A 77 4.62 -10.36 8.61
C GLU A 77 3.31 -10.00 7.94
N ARG A 78 2.66 -10.97 7.31
CA ARG A 78 1.36 -10.79 6.65
C ARG A 78 0.32 -10.21 7.59
N LEU A 79 0.21 -10.75 8.82
CA LEU A 79 -0.74 -10.26 9.80
C LEU A 79 -0.47 -8.81 10.18
N THR A 80 0.81 -8.48 10.41
CA THR A 80 1.21 -7.12 10.75
C THR A 80 0.87 -6.15 9.61
N LEU A 81 1.17 -6.52 8.38
CA LEU A 81 0.91 -5.67 7.22
C LEU A 81 -0.58 -5.49 6.95
N ILE A 82 -1.39 -6.51 7.21
CA ILE A 82 -2.84 -6.39 7.09
C ILE A 82 -3.39 -5.39 8.09
N GLU A 83 -2.93 -5.44 9.34
CA GLU A 83 -3.35 -4.47 10.34
C GLU A 83 -2.90 -3.06 9.98
N THR A 84 -1.68 -2.92 9.45
CA THR A 84 -1.19 -1.64 8.95
C THR A 84 -2.09 -1.11 7.83
N ALA A 85 -2.44 -1.95 6.88
CA ALA A 85 -3.29 -1.56 5.76
C ALA A 85 -4.67 -1.09 6.24
N LYS A 86 -5.25 -1.79 7.19
CA LYS A 86 -6.55 -1.41 7.78
C LYS A 86 -6.47 -0.04 8.44
N THR A 87 -5.45 0.16 9.26
CA THR A 87 -5.26 1.42 9.97
C THR A 87 -5.00 2.57 9.00
N ASP A 88 -4.12 2.35 8.03
CA ASP A 88 -3.78 3.39 7.05
C ASP A 88 -5.00 3.77 6.20
N ALA A 89 -5.81 2.80 5.80
CA ALA A 89 -7.03 3.07 5.04
C ALA A 89 -7.99 3.96 5.84
N ARG A 90 -8.22 3.61 7.10
CA ARG A 90 -9.10 4.39 7.96
C ARG A 90 -8.58 5.80 8.16
N VAL A 91 -7.29 5.93 8.48
CA VAL A 91 -6.67 7.24 8.72
C VAL A 91 -6.73 8.10 7.46
N LEU A 92 -6.46 7.51 6.30
CA LEU A 92 -6.52 8.22 5.03
C LEU A 92 -7.91 8.81 4.79
N VAL A 93 -8.95 8.00 4.95
CA VAL A 93 -10.31 8.44 4.72
C VAL A 93 -10.73 9.48 5.75
N GLU A 94 -10.36 9.29 7.02
CA GLU A 94 -10.69 10.25 8.07
C GLU A 94 -10.03 11.62 7.85
N LYS A 95 -8.78 11.61 7.39
CA LYS A 95 -8.01 12.85 7.24
C LYS A 95 -8.21 13.54 5.90
N LYS A 96 -8.32 12.77 4.83
CA LYS A 96 -8.35 13.31 3.47
C LYS A 96 -9.67 13.13 2.76
N GLY A 97 -10.47 12.15 3.19
CA GLY A 97 -11.76 11.86 2.59
C GLY A 97 -11.69 10.93 1.39
N CYS A 98 -12.84 10.39 1.03
CA CYS A 98 -12.96 9.46 -0.11
C CYS A 98 -12.77 10.16 -1.46
N ASP A 99 -12.90 11.48 -1.51
CA ASP A 99 -12.76 12.26 -2.74
C ASP A 99 -11.32 12.74 -2.98
N SER A 100 -10.40 12.43 -2.08
CA SER A 100 -9.01 12.83 -2.22
C SER A 100 -8.32 12.10 -3.38
N GLU A 101 -7.24 12.70 -3.87
CA GLU A 101 -6.43 12.06 -4.92
C GLU A 101 -5.85 10.73 -4.44
N ASP A 102 -5.44 10.68 -3.18
CA ASP A 102 -4.88 9.46 -2.61
C ASP A 102 -5.91 8.33 -2.57
N ALA A 103 -7.13 8.64 -2.13
CA ALA A 103 -8.21 7.66 -2.12
C ALA A 103 -8.57 7.23 -3.55
N ALA A 104 -8.62 8.17 -4.49
CA ALA A 104 -8.91 7.87 -5.89
C ALA A 104 -7.87 6.93 -6.50
N ALA A 105 -6.60 7.14 -6.19
CA ALA A 105 -5.53 6.28 -6.66
C ALA A 105 -5.67 4.85 -6.14
N LEU A 106 -6.00 4.71 -4.86
CA LEU A 106 -6.21 3.39 -4.25
C LEU A 106 -7.44 2.71 -4.82
N LEU A 107 -8.52 3.45 -5.06
CA LEU A 107 -9.72 2.88 -5.67
C LEU A 107 -9.46 2.42 -7.09
N LYS A 108 -8.60 3.11 -7.82
CA LYS A 108 -8.17 2.68 -9.15
C LYS A 108 -7.38 1.38 -9.08
N ASP A 109 -6.49 1.26 -8.09
CA ASP A 109 -5.76 0.02 -7.87
C ASP A 109 -6.70 -1.13 -7.53
N TYR A 110 -7.71 -0.86 -6.72
CA TYR A 110 -8.73 -1.85 -6.38
C TYR A 110 -9.49 -2.31 -7.63
N ASP A 111 -9.91 -1.37 -8.48
CA ASP A 111 -10.62 -1.70 -9.70
C ASP A 111 -9.79 -2.57 -10.64
N ALA A 112 -8.51 -2.26 -10.77
CA ALA A 112 -7.59 -3.05 -11.57
C ALA A 112 -7.44 -4.47 -11.00
N LEU A 113 -7.38 -4.58 -9.68
CA LEU A 113 -7.26 -5.85 -9.00
C LEU A 113 -8.50 -6.73 -9.24
N VAL A 114 -9.68 -6.14 -9.13
CA VAL A 114 -10.95 -6.85 -9.33
C VAL A 114 -11.09 -7.28 -10.80
N ALA A 115 -10.67 -6.44 -11.73
CA ALA A 115 -10.77 -6.73 -13.15
C ALA A 115 -9.78 -7.82 -13.60
N GLY A 116 -8.68 -7.95 -12.94
CA GLY A 116 -7.69 -8.98 -13.22
C GLY A 116 -8.07 -10.33 -12.65
#